data_fb5cd1e880b57eb7f15ad8953ac914ef
#
_entry.id   fb5cd1e880b57eb7f15ad8953ac914ef
#
_cell.length_a   1.000
_cell.length_b   1.000
_cell.length_c   1.000
_cell.angle_alpha   90.00
_cell.angle_beta   90.00
_cell.angle_gamma   90.00
#
_symmetry.space_group_name_H-M   'P 1'
#
loop_
_entity.id
_entity.type
_entity.pdbx_description
1 polymer ?
#
loop_
_entity_poly.entity_id
_entity_poly.type
_entity_poly.pdbx_seq_one_letter_code
_entity_poly.pdbx_strand_id
1 'polypeptide(L)'
;MTIRQRQALWAYAFLAVPAVFYSVIRFYPALDSFWLSFHRWSLLGRPPRFVGADNYARLWEDEVFWQALWNSAWYVLYGLPSGLILSFAIAYFLDKVTRGQGLLRALYFLPYLVSTVAVAWIWRWFYQPPPIGLFNDILGRFGVPAQPFLLSTSQALPSISAAMVWTSLGFNVVIFLAGIRAIPGDYYEAARIDGASAWQVLKRITLPLLKPTIVFLVIINTIQLLRIFDQVFNMTSEGQGGPLNATKPLVMFIYQTAFVRFDMGYASAATVVLFLILLAITLVQLRVLGRKPS
;
A
#
# COMPACT_ATOMS: atom_id res chain seq x y z
N MET A 1 -37.78 22.43 -23.46
CA MET A 1 -36.76 21.46 -23.05
C MET A 1 -37.34 20.07 -23.09
N THR A 2 -36.72 19.16 -23.82
CA THR A 2 -37.11 17.76 -23.85
C THR A 2 -36.80 17.11 -22.49
N ILE A 3 -37.50 15.99 -22.18
CA ILE A 3 -37.24 15.22 -20.91
C ILE A 3 -35.76 14.84 -20.79
N ARG A 4 -35.13 14.44 -21.89
CA ARG A 4 -33.67 14.12 -21.93
C ARG A 4 -32.78 15.32 -21.60
N GLN A 5 -33.13 16.52 -22.09
CA GLN A 5 -32.36 17.74 -21.78
C GLN A 5 -32.50 18.12 -20.30
N ARG A 6 -33.67 17.96 -19.70
CA ARG A 6 -33.90 18.21 -18.28
C ARG A 6 -33.15 17.20 -17.40
N GLN A 7 -33.16 15.92 -17.77
CA GLN A 7 -32.39 14.88 -17.09
C GLN A 7 -30.87 15.12 -17.17
N ALA A 8 -30.37 15.49 -18.34
CA ALA A 8 -28.97 15.85 -18.53
C ALA A 8 -28.57 17.07 -17.69
N LEU A 9 -29.40 18.10 -17.63
CA LEU A 9 -29.14 19.29 -16.82
C LEU A 9 -29.01 18.94 -15.32
N TRP A 10 -29.93 18.13 -14.80
CA TRP A 10 -29.86 17.68 -13.42
C TRP A 10 -28.65 16.80 -13.17
N ALA A 11 -28.32 15.88 -14.10
CA ALA A 11 -27.12 15.04 -13.96
C ALA A 11 -25.84 15.90 -13.90
N TYR A 12 -25.70 16.89 -14.77
CA TYR A 12 -24.54 17.80 -14.73
C TYR A 12 -24.53 18.69 -13.48
N ALA A 13 -25.70 19.16 -13.01
CA ALA A 13 -25.79 19.94 -11.79
C ALA A 13 -25.32 19.13 -10.55
N PHE A 14 -25.73 17.85 -10.46
CA PHE A 14 -25.26 16.95 -9.40
C PHE A 14 -23.78 16.62 -9.51
N LEU A 15 -23.27 16.45 -10.73
CA LEU A 15 -21.83 16.19 -10.94
C LEU A 15 -20.95 17.42 -10.73
N ALA A 16 -21.49 18.64 -10.91
CA ALA A 16 -20.73 19.88 -10.78
C ALA A 16 -20.15 20.05 -9.37
N VAL A 17 -20.91 19.74 -8.33
CA VAL A 17 -20.46 19.89 -6.94
C VAL A 17 -19.24 19.04 -6.63
N PRO A 18 -19.26 17.70 -6.81
CA PRO A 18 -18.07 16.88 -6.61
C PRO A 18 -16.94 17.22 -7.61
N ALA A 19 -17.25 17.59 -8.86
CA ALA A 19 -16.25 17.98 -9.85
C ALA A 19 -15.48 19.22 -9.40
N VAL A 20 -16.16 20.27 -8.95
CA VAL A 20 -15.53 21.49 -8.42
C VAL A 20 -14.72 21.16 -7.16
N PHE A 21 -15.29 20.38 -6.23
CA PHE A 21 -14.62 19.97 -5.00
C PHE A 21 -13.30 19.25 -5.28
N TYR A 22 -13.32 18.23 -6.15
CA TYR A 22 -12.11 17.48 -6.51
C TYR A 22 -11.12 18.33 -7.31
N SER A 23 -11.61 19.24 -8.17
CA SER A 23 -10.75 20.15 -8.94
C SER A 23 -9.95 21.05 -8.01
N VAL A 24 -10.57 21.61 -6.99
CA VAL A 24 -9.91 22.55 -6.06
C VAL A 24 -9.01 21.79 -5.05
N ILE A 25 -9.47 20.66 -4.51
CA ILE A 25 -8.76 19.98 -3.39
C ILE A 25 -7.73 18.95 -3.88
N ARG A 26 -7.91 18.39 -5.08
CA ARG A 26 -7.03 17.33 -5.60
C ARG A 26 -6.27 17.74 -6.85
N PHE A 27 -6.98 18.21 -7.87
CA PHE A 27 -6.33 18.48 -9.15
C PHE A 27 -5.48 19.73 -9.12
N TYR A 28 -5.97 20.83 -8.52
CA TYR A 28 -5.20 22.07 -8.45
C TYR A 28 -3.88 21.89 -7.66
N PRO A 29 -3.84 21.33 -6.43
CA PRO A 29 -2.58 21.10 -5.72
C PRO A 29 -1.64 20.12 -6.43
N ALA A 30 -2.18 19.13 -7.16
CA ALA A 30 -1.37 18.23 -7.96
C ALA A 30 -0.67 18.97 -9.11
N LEU A 31 -1.41 19.81 -9.86
CA LEU A 31 -0.84 20.62 -10.92
C LEU A 31 0.15 21.65 -10.37
N ASP A 32 -0.16 22.26 -9.22
CA ASP A 32 0.75 23.18 -8.55
C ASP A 32 2.05 22.50 -8.13
N SER A 33 1.99 21.25 -7.64
CA SER A 33 3.19 20.45 -7.36
C SER A 33 4.03 20.20 -8.62
N PHE A 34 3.40 19.95 -9.79
CA PHE A 34 4.11 19.85 -11.05
C PHE A 34 4.80 21.17 -11.41
N TRP A 35 4.13 22.29 -11.25
CA TRP A 35 4.71 23.61 -11.51
C TRP A 35 5.85 23.92 -10.53
N LEU A 36 5.66 23.69 -9.22
CA LEU A 36 6.67 23.91 -8.18
C LEU A 36 7.92 23.04 -8.37
N SER A 37 7.80 21.88 -8.98
CA SER A 37 8.95 20.99 -9.20
C SER A 37 10.05 21.62 -10.06
N PHE A 38 9.70 22.61 -10.89
CA PHE A 38 10.62 23.38 -11.72
C PHE A 38 11.07 24.69 -11.08
N HIS A 39 10.65 24.93 -9.80
CA HIS A 39 10.97 26.15 -9.07
C HIS A 39 11.75 25.85 -7.80
N ARG A 40 12.67 26.73 -7.43
CA ARG A 40 13.24 26.75 -6.10
C ARG A 40 12.33 27.58 -5.21
N TRP A 41 11.72 26.95 -4.23
CA TRP A 41 10.82 27.61 -3.30
C TRP A 41 10.92 26.97 -1.92
N SER A 42 10.94 27.87 -0.90
CA SER A 42 10.93 27.50 0.51
C SER A 42 9.78 28.21 1.21
N LEU A 43 9.08 27.54 2.13
CA LEU A 43 8.01 28.14 2.93
C LEU A 43 8.44 29.33 3.77
N LEU A 44 9.73 29.40 4.13
CA LEU A 44 10.31 30.46 4.97
C LEU A 44 11.00 31.55 4.14
N GLY A 45 10.88 31.50 2.82
CA GLY A 45 11.75 32.27 1.95
C GLY A 45 11.03 33.18 0.96
N ARG A 46 11.78 33.52 -0.08
CA ARG A 46 11.37 34.38 -1.19
C ARG A 46 10.33 33.68 -2.07
N PRO A 47 9.63 34.43 -2.94
CA PRO A 47 8.71 33.82 -3.90
C PRO A 47 9.38 32.78 -4.79
N PRO A 48 8.61 31.84 -5.37
CA PRO A 48 9.14 30.78 -6.22
C PRO A 48 9.99 31.34 -7.36
N ARG A 49 11.23 30.82 -7.51
CA ARG A 49 12.12 31.17 -8.62
C ARG A 49 12.26 29.98 -9.57
N PHE A 50 12.02 30.20 -10.82
CA PHE A 50 12.20 29.17 -11.86
C PHE A 50 13.66 28.73 -11.98
N VAL A 51 13.92 27.42 -11.90
CA VAL A 51 15.27 26.79 -11.97
C VAL A 51 15.33 25.65 -12.99
N GLY A 52 14.28 25.49 -13.82
CA GLY A 52 14.25 24.41 -14.80
C GLY A 52 14.33 23.03 -14.13
N ALA A 53 15.18 22.16 -14.62
CA ALA A 53 15.33 20.78 -14.15
C ALA A 53 16.32 20.60 -12.97
N ASP A 54 16.80 21.68 -12.36
CA ASP A 54 17.82 21.64 -11.28
C ASP A 54 17.39 20.76 -10.08
N ASN A 55 16.13 20.81 -9.69
CA ASN A 55 15.61 19.95 -8.63
C ASN A 55 15.71 18.46 -8.97
N TYR A 56 15.50 18.09 -10.22
CA TYR A 56 15.62 16.70 -10.69
C TYR A 56 17.08 16.25 -10.77
N ALA A 57 18.00 17.14 -11.17
CA ALA A 57 19.44 16.87 -11.13
C ALA A 57 19.89 16.60 -9.69
N ARG A 58 19.47 17.44 -8.74
CA ARG A 58 19.74 17.24 -7.31
C ARG A 58 19.18 15.91 -6.79
N LEU A 59 17.97 15.49 -7.22
CA LEU A 59 17.42 14.19 -6.85
C LEU A 59 18.29 13.03 -7.33
N TRP A 60 18.84 13.15 -8.53
CA TRP A 60 19.68 12.10 -9.09
C TRP A 60 20.97 11.88 -8.29
N GLU A 61 21.52 12.94 -7.70
CA GLU A 61 22.73 12.93 -6.89
C GLU A 61 22.47 12.66 -5.40
N ASP A 62 21.21 12.67 -4.94
CA ASP A 62 20.86 12.52 -3.52
C ASP A 62 20.80 11.03 -3.12
N GLU A 63 21.81 10.58 -2.37
CA GLU A 63 21.88 9.19 -1.85
C GLU A 63 20.68 8.83 -0.97
N VAL A 64 20.15 9.79 -0.18
CA VAL A 64 18.99 9.54 0.70
C VAL A 64 17.73 9.35 -0.11
N PHE A 65 17.58 10.05 -1.25
CA PHE A 65 16.48 9.83 -2.18
C PHE A 65 16.52 8.40 -2.74
N TRP A 66 17.67 7.94 -3.22
CA TRP A 66 17.82 6.59 -3.76
C TRP A 66 17.58 5.53 -2.69
N GLN A 67 18.10 5.73 -1.48
CA GLN A 67 17.82 4.83 -0.36
C GLN A 67 16.33 4.76 -0.05
N ALA A 68 15.64 5.90 -0.01
CA ALA A 68 14.19 5.96 0.23
C ALA A 68 13.39 5.28 -0.89
N LEU A 69 13.82 5.41 -2.13
CA LEU A 69 13.24 4.73 -3.28
C LEU A 69 13.40 3.20 -3.18
N TRP A 70 14.61 2.72 -2.86
CA TRP A 70 14.87 1.30 -2.64
C TRP A 70 14.07 0.74 -1.46
N ASN A 71 13.99 1.46 -0.36
CA ASN A 71 13.17 1.05 0.78
C ASN A 71 11.69 0.92 0.37
N SER A 72 11.17 1.87 -0.44
CA SER A 72 9.80 1.78 -0.96
C SER A 72 9.61 0.55 -1.85
N ALA A 73 10.60 0.20 -2.67
CA ALA A 73 10.57 -1.03 -3.48
C ALA A 73 10.61 -2.30 -2.60
N TRP A 74 11.40 -2.31 -1.52
CA TRP A 74 11.46 -3.42 -0.57
C TRP A 74 10.14 -3.60 0.18
N TYR A 75 9.43 -2.52 0.56
CA TYR A 75 8.08 -2.63 1.14
C TYR A 75 7.12 -3.35 0.18
N VAL A 76 7.19 -3.06 -1.11
CA VAL A 76 6.38 -3.78 -2.12
C VAL A 76 6.82 -5.23 -2.22
N LEU A 77 8.13 -5.50 -2.28
CA LEU A 77 8.67 -6.85 -2.46
C LEU A 77 8.35 -7.77 -1.27
N TYR A 78 8.39 -7.27 -0.05
CA TYR A 78 8.01 -8.05 1.13
C TYR A 78 6.50 -8.07 1.36
N GLY A 79 5.84 -6.92 1.27
CA GLY A 79 4.44 -6.77 1.64
C GLY A 79 3.46 -7.36 0.64
N LEU A 80 3.69 -7.17 -0.67
CA LEU A 80 2.73 -7.58 -1.68
C LEU A 80 2.61 -9.11 -1.81
N PRO A 81 3.68 -9.89 -2.02
CA PRO A 81 3.56 -11.35 -2.15
C PRO A 81 3.07 -11.99 -0.86
N SER A 82 3.66 -11.63 0.29
CA SER A 82 3.29 -12.21 1.58
C SER A 82 1.84 -11.88 1.95
N GLY A 83 1.41 -10.63 1.77
CA GLY A 83 0.05 -10.19 2.04
C GLY A 83 -0.98 -10.91 1.16
N LEU A 84 -0.72 -11.02 -0.14
CA LEU A 84 -1.65 -11.68 -1.06
C LEU A 84 -1.70 -13.20 -0.85
N ILE A 85 -0.56 -13.86 -0.66
CA ILE A 85 -0.51 -15.32 -0.44
C ILE A 85 -1.23 -15.69 0.87
N LEU A 86 -0.94 -14.98 1.96
CA LEU A 86 -1.59 -15.24 3.25
C LEU A 86 -3.09 -14.95 3.19
N SER A 87 -3.48 -13.82 2.60
CA SER A 87 -4.91 -13.47 2.48
C SER A 87 -5.67 -14.44 1.59
N PHE A 88 -5.08 -14.88 0.48
CA PHE A 88 -5.68 -15.89 -0.38
C PHE A 88 -5.84 -17.22 0.36
N ALA A 89 -4.80 -17.69 1.05
CA ALA A 89 -4.87 -18.92 1.84
C ALA A 89 -5.99 -18.85 2.89
N ILE A 90 -6.06 -17.77 3.67
CA ILE A 90 -7.10 -17.55 4.67
C ILE A 90 -8.49 -17.54 4.00
N ALA A 91 -8.68 -16.81 2.90
CA ALA A 91 -9.96 -16.74 2.19
C ALA A 91 -10.39 -18.10 1.65
N TYR A 92 -9.45 -18.85 1.07
CA TYR A 92 -9.70 -20.18 0.53
C TYR A 92 -10.11 -21.20 1.61
N PHE A 93 -9.54 -21.13 2.81
CA PHE A 93 -9.95 -21.95 3.95
C PHE A 93 -11.28 -21.45 4.53
N LEU A 94 -11.47 -20.16 4.68
CA LEU A 94 -12.70 -19.56 5.19
C LEU A 94 -13.93 -19.89 4.32
N ASP A 95 -13.76 -20.01 3.01
CA ASP A 95 -14.85 -20.38 2.12
C ASP A 95 -15.42 -21.77 2.41
N LYS A 96 -14.59 -22.67 2.92
CA LYS A 96 -15.00 -24.05 3.31
C LYS A 96 -15.63 -24.14 4.71
N VAL A 97 -15.52 -23.08 5.51
CA VAL A 97 -16.06 -23.06 6.88
C VAL A 97 -17.56 -22.78 6.82
N THR A 98 -18.37 -23.73 7.32
CA THR A 98 -19.84 -23.63 7.34
C THR A 98 -20.39 -22.96 8.59
N ARG A 99 -19.74 -23.18 9.76
CA ARG A 99 -20.16 -22.65 11.06
C ARG A 99 -19.17 -21.61 11.59
N GLY A 100 -19.66 -20.49 12.11
CA GLY A 100 -18.81 -19.45 12.68
C GLY A 100 -18.04 -18.58 11.69
N GLN A 101 -18.29 -18.72 10.37
CA GLN A 101 -17.59 -17.96 9.34
C GLN A 101 -17.72 -16.44 9.51
N GLY A 102 -18.90 -15.96 9.97
CA GLY A 102 -19.12 -14.53 10.23
C GLY A 102 -18.18 -14.00 11.33
N LEU A 103 -18.01 -14.76 12.42
CA LEU A 103 -17.11 -14.39 13.51
C LEU A 103 -15.65 -14.39 13.05
N LEU A 104 -15.21 -15.43 12.33
CA LEU A 104 -13.85 -15.49 11.80
C LEU A 104 -13.57 -14.32 10.85
N ARG A 105 -14.54 -13.98 9.96
CA ARG A 105 -14.45 -12.81 9.10
C ARG A 105 -14.30 -11.52 9.88
N ALA A 106 -15.10 -11.33 10.93
CA ALA A 106 -15.00 -10.17 11.81
C ALA A 106 -13.63 -10.08 12.50
N LEU A 107 -13.11 -11.19 13.00
CA LEU A 107 -11.78 -11.26 13.65
C LEU A 107 -10.64 -10.88 12.68
N TYR A 108 -10.66 -11.39 11.45
CA TYR A 108 -9.63 -11.03 10.45
C TYR A 108 -9.79 -9.59 9.92
N PHE A 109 -11.02 -9.06 9.89
CA PHE A 109 -11.27 -7.71 9.40
C PHE A 109 -11.02 -6.63 10.47
N LEU A 110 -11.09 -6.98 11.75
CA LEU A 110 -10.92 -6.04 12.86
C LEU A 110 -9.62 -5.23 12.79
N PRO A 111 -8.43 -5.82 12.50
CA PRO A 111 -7.20 -5.06 12.37
C PRO A 111 -7.23 -3.94 11.31
N TYR A 112 -7.95 -4.16 10.24
CA TYR A 112 -8.10 -3.18 9.16
C TYR A 112 -8.94 -1.96 9.56
N LEU A 113 -9.86 -2.12 10.53
CA LEU A 113 -10.70 -1.04 11.04
C LEU A 113 -10.00 -0.17 12.08
N VAL A 114 -8.93 -0.67 12.69
CA VAL A 114 -8.18 0.08 13.70
C VAL A 114 -7.34 1.16 13.03
N SER A 115 -7.23 2.31 13.69
CA SER A 115 -6.36 3.39 13.22
C SER A 115 -4.93 2.89 12.99
N THR A 116 -4.39 3.21 11.82
CA THR A 116 -3.01 2.87 11.43
C THR A 116 -1.98 3.32 12.47
N VAL A 117 -2.20 4.49 13.08
CA VAL A 117 -1.34 5.04 14.14
C VAL A 117 -1.39 4.14 15.39
N ALA A 118 -2.58 3.74 15.83
CA ALA A 118 -2.73 2.85 16.98
C ALA A 118 -2.05 1.49 16.75
N VAL A 119 -2.26 0.90 15.58
CA VAL A 119 -1.58 -0.35 15.18
C VAL A 119 -0.06 -0.16 15.20
N ALA A 120 0.46 0.92 14.64
CA ALA A 120 1.89 1.19 14.62
C ALA A 120 2.49 1.25 16.04
N TRP A 121 1.81 1.90 16.98
CA TRP A 121 2.25 1.96 18.38
C TRP A 121 2.19 0.60 19.09
N ILE A 122 1.14 -0.21 18.85
CA ILE A 122 1.04 -1.58 19.41
C ILE A 122 2.20 -2.44 18.90
N TRP A 123 2.45 -2.45 17.58
CA TRP A 123 3.55 -3.22 17.01
C TRP A 123 4.91 -2.71 17.46
N ARG A 124 5.10 -1.38 17.57
CA ARG A 124 6.30 -0.80 18.14
C ARG A 124 6.54 -1.29 19.56
N TRP A 125 5.51 -1.40 20.38
CA TRP A 125 5.61 -1.97 21.71
C TRP A 125 5.97 -3.46 21.69
N PHE A 126 5.37 -4.26 20.80
CA PHE A 126 5.73 -5.68 20.65
C PHE A 126 7.20 -5.91 20.29
N TYR A 127 7.78 -5.00 19.53
CA TYR A 127 9.18 -5.05 19.08
C TYR A 127 10.19 -4.44 20.07
N GLN A 128 9.76 -3.99 21.25
CA GLN A 128 10.70 -3.44 22.23
C GLN A 128 11.72 -4.49 22.69
N PRO A 129 12.92 -4.04 23.17
CA PRO A 129 13.86 -4.92 23.83
C PRO A 129 13.28 -5.56 25.11
N PRO A 130 13.88 -6.69 25.58
CA PRO A 130 13.51 -7.26 26.86
C PRO A 130 13.70 -6.23 28.01
N PRO A 131 12.91 -6.29 29.08
CA PRO A 131 11.80 -7.22 29.36
C PRO A 131 10.43 -6.76 28.85
N ILE A 132 10.35 -5.66 28.06
CA ILE A 132 9.09 -4.98 27.72
C ILE A 132 8.44 -5.59 26.47
N GLY A 133 9.22 -5.96 25.45
CA GLY A 133 8.73 -6.38 24.15
C GLY A 133 8.18 -7.79 24.13
N LEU A 134 6.91 -7.95 23.75
CA LEU A 134 6.21 -9.23 23.70
C LEU A 134 6.96 -10.26 22.83
N PHE A 135 7.44 -9.87 21.66
CA PHE A 135 8.12 -10.82 20.75
C PHE A 135 9.45 -11.30 21.34
N ASN A 136 10.21 -10.42 21.95
CA ASN A 136 11.46 -10.80 22.61
C ASN A 136 11.22 -11.67 23.87
N ASP A 137 10.13 -11.45 24.63
CA ASP A 137 9.75 -12.33 25.73
C ASP A 137 9.41 -13.74 25.22
N ILE A 138 8.60 -13.83 24.15
CA ILE A 138 8.26 -15.12 23.55
C ILE A 138 9.51 -15.82 23.02
N LEU A 139 10.36 -15.15 22.24
CA LEU A 139 11.59 -15.70 21.68
C LEU A 139 12.54 -16.20 22.77
N GLY A 140 12.66 -15.44 23.87
CA GLY A 140 13.49 -15.79 25.01
C GLY A 140 13.04 -17.11 25.69
N ARG A 141 11.73 -17.40 25.74
CA ARG A 141 11.20 -18.68 26.27
C ARG A 141 11.61 -19.88 25.41
N PHE A 142 11.91 -19.68 24.13
CA PHE A 142 12.45 -20.71 23.22
C PHE A 142 13.97 -20.70 23.14
N GLY A 143 14.67 -19.94 24.00
CA GLY A 143 16.13 -19.84 24.02
C GLY A 143 16.71 -19.03 22.86
N VAL A 144 15.90 -18.27 22.12
CA VAL A 144 16.37 -17.41 21.03
C VAL A 144 16.89 -16.10 21.64
N PRO A 145 18.10 -15.64 21.26
CA PRO A 145 18.63 -14.35 21.73
C PRO A 145 17.70 -13.18 21.38
N ALA A 146 17.75 -12.14 22.20
CA ALA A 146 16.98 -10.92 21.97
C ALA A 146 17.28 -10.33 20.58
N GLN A 147 16.20 -10.04 19.84
CA GLN A 147 16.28 -9.48 18.50
C GLN A 147 16.14 -7.96 18.54
N PRO A 148 16.98 -7.22 17.83
CA PRO A 148 16.93 -5.75 17.83
C PRO A 148 15.73 -5.18 17.06
N PHE A 149 15.07 -5.97 16.20
CA PHE A 149 13.91 -5.55 15.39
C PHE A 149 14.03 -4.14 14.78
N LEU A 150 13.29 -3.17 15.33
CA LEU A 150 13.24 -1.79 14.84
C LEU A 150 14.55 -1.01 15.03
N LEU A 151 15.45 -1.50 15.88
CA LEU A 151 16.75 -0.90 16.16
C LEU A 151 17.85 -1.39 15.21
N SER A 152 17.56 -2.35 14.34
CA SER A 152 18.51 -2.92 13.36
C SER A 152 18.26 -2.37 11.96
N THR A 153 19.32 -2.04 11.25
CA THR A 153 19.24 -1.62 9.83
C THR A 153 18.73 -2.74 8.92
N SER A 154 18.94 -4.01 9.28
CA SER A 154 18.51 -5.17 8.48
C SER A 154 17.14 -5.71 8.86
N GLN A 155 16.72 -5.58 10.14
CA GLN A 155 15.47 -6.14 10.62
C GLN A 155 14.30 -5.14 10.65
N ALA A 156 14.58 -3.83 10.72
CA ALA A 156 13.54 -2.84 10.91
C ALA A 156 12.52 -2.80 9.76
N LEU A 157 12.98 -2.81 8.51
CA LEU A 157 12.09 -2.80 7.34
C LEU A 157 11.20 -4.06 7.24
N PRO A 158 11.74 -5.30 7.37
CA PRO A 158 10.92 -6.51 7.47
C PRO A 158 9.93 -6.49 8.63
N SER A 159 10.32 -5.97 9.80
CA SER A 159 9.44 -5.86 10.99
C SER A 159 8.24 -4.94 10.72
N ILE A 160 8.48 -3.77 10.12
CA ILE A 160 7.41 -2.85 9.72
C ILE A 160 6.52 -3.50 8.64
N SER A 161 7.12 -4.19 7.67
CA SER A 161 6.39 -4.90 6.61
C SER A 161 5.45 -5.96 7.19
N ALA A 162 5.86 -6.69 8.24
CA ALA A 162 5.01 -7.68 8.91
C ALA A 162 3.77 -7.02 9.55
N ALA A 163 3.93 -5.87 10.21
CA ALA A 163 2.81 -5.12 10.77
C ALA A 163 1.83 -4.65 9.68
N MET A 164 2.35 -4.20 8.53
CA MET A 164 1.52 -3.80 7.39
C MET A 164 0.75 -4.96 6.78
N VAL A 165 1.42 -6.08 6.57
CA VAL A 165 0.78 -7.30 6.05
C VAL A 165 -0.36 -7.71 6.98
N TRP A 166 -0.12 -7.77 8.28
CA TRP A 166 -1.16 -8.11 9.26
C TRP A 166 -2.37 -7.18 9.19
N THR A 167 -2.16 -5.88 9.08
CA THR A 167 -3.23 -4.89 8.96
C THR A 167 -4.02 -5.06 7.66
N SER A 168 -3.35 -5.34 6.53
CA SER A 168 -3.98 -5.46 5.22
C SER A 168 -4.72 -6.79 5.00
N LEU A 169 -4.43 -7.82 5.81
CA LEU A 169 -5.03 -9.16 5.66
C LEU A 169 -6.56 -9.11 5.58
N GLY A 170 -7.19 -8.35 6.48
CA GLY A 170 -8.66 -8.31 6.57
C GLY A 170 -9.32 -7.85 5.28
N PHE A 171 -8.86 -6.74 4.72
CA PHE A 171 -9.37 -6.22 3.46
C PHE A 171 -9.15 -7.22 2.32
N ASN A 172 -7.92 -7.72 2.18
CA ASN A 172 -7.58 -8.65 1.11
C ASN A 172 -8.36 -9.97 1.21
N VAL A 173 -8.55 -10.51 2.42
CA VAL A 173 -9.33 -11.74 2.67
C VAL A 173 -10.79 -11.55 2.23
N VAL A 174 -11.42 -10.43 2.56
CA VAL A 174 -12.81 -10.15 2.18
C VAL A 174 -12.95 -10.08 0.66
N ILE A 175 -12.04 -9.41 -0.02
CA ILE A 175 -12.06 -9.28 -1.49
C ILE A 175 -11.80 -10.64 -2.16
N PHE A 176 -10.82 -11.42 -1.68
CA PHE A 176 -10.59 -12.77 -2.19
C PHE A 176 -11.81 -13.68 -1.97
N LEU A 177 -12.42 -13.64 -0.79
CA LEU A 177 -13.61 -14.45 -0.49
C LEU A 177 -14.79 -14.08 -1.39
N ALA A 178 -15.00 -12.79 -1.65
CA ALA A 178 -16.01 -12.33 -2.60
C ALA A 178 -15.71 -12.83 -4.02
N GLY A 179 -14.46 -12.76 -4.46
CA GLY A 179 -14.02 -13.29 -5.75
C GLY A 179 -14.20 -14.79 -5.89
N ILE A 180 -13.86 -15.58 -4.85
CA ILE A 180 -14.06 -17.04 -4.85
C ILE A 180 -15.55 -17.38 -4.99
N ARG A 181 -16.43 -16.69 -4.27
CA ARG A 181 -17.87 -16.93 -4.30
C ARG A 181 -18.56 -16.45 -5.57
N ALA A 182 -17.93 -15.58 -6.32
CA ALA A 182 -18.42 -15.15 -7.62
C ALA A 182 -18.18 -16.20 -8.72
N ILE A 183 -17.35 -17.23 -8.47
CA ILE A 183 -17.13 -18.33 -9.42
C ILE A 183 -18.35 -19.25 -9.40
N PRO A 184 -19.03 -19.51 -10.55
CA PRO A 184 -20.16 -20.40 -10.60
C PRO A 184 -19.84 -21.82 -10.11
N GLY A 185 -20.74 -22.41 -9.32
CA GLY A 185 -20.57 -23.74 -8.74
C GLY A 185 -20.39 -24.86 -9.78
N ASP A 186 -20.99 -24.69 -10.95
CA ASP A 186 -20.95 -25.65 -12.07
C ASP A 186 -19.51 -26.02 -12.46
N TYR A 187 -18.55 -25.08 -12.41
CA TYR A 187 -17.15 -25.38 -12.66
C TYR A 187 -16.56 -26.38 -11.67
N TYR A 188 -16.96 -26.28 -10.41
CA TYR A 188 -16.49 -27.18 -9.35
C TYR A 188 -17.17 -28.55 -9.41
N GLU A 189 -18.45 -28.57 -9.82
CA GLU A 189 -19.20 -29.79 -10.01
C GLU A 189 -18.67 -30.60 -11.19
N ALA A 190 -18.46 -29.97 -12.34
CA ALA A 190 -17.85 -30.59 -13.51
C ALA A 190 -16.46 -31.18 -13.18
N ALA A 191 -15.61 -30.39 -12.49
CA ALA A 191 -14.29 -30.87 -12.08
C ALA A 191 -14.35 -32.08 -11.13
N ARG A 192 -15.39 -32.20 -10.28
CA ARG A 192 -15.59 -33.38 -9.45
C ARG A 192 -15.98 -34.61 -10.24
N ILE A 193 -16.86 -34.44 -11.26
CA ILE A 193 -17.26 -35.51 -12.16
C ILE A 193 -16.04 -36.03 -12.94
N ASP A 194 -15.14 -35.12 -13.37
CA ASP A 194 -13.89 -35.44 -14.08
C ASP A 194 -12.80 -36.03 -13.16
N GLY A 195 -13.06 -36.18 -11.86
CA GLY A 195 -12.11 -36.73 -10.89
C GLY A 195 -10.92 -35.82 -10.59
N ALA A 196 -11.03 -34.49 -10.81
CA ALA A 196 -9.95 -33.56 -10.57
C ALA A 196 -9.61 -33.44 -9.08
N SER A 197 -8.33 -33.52 -8.76
CA SER A 197 -7.84 -33.30 -7.40
C SER A 197 -8.01 -31.84 -6.95
N ALA A 198 -8.03 -31.58 -5.63
CA ALA A 198 -8.15 -30.24 -5.07
C ALA A 198 -7.07 -29.27 -5.59
N TRP A 199 -5.85 -29.76 -5.83
CA TRP A 199 -4.76 -28.97 -6.42
C TRP A 199 -5.02 -28.63 -7.89
N GLN A 200 -5.57 -29.54 -8.65
CA GLN A 200 -5.94 -29.30 -10.06
C GLN A 200 -7.06 -28.26 -10.15
N VAL A 201 -8.09 -28.39 -9.29
CA VAL A 201 -9.18 -27.42 -9.18
C VAL A 201 -8.63 -26.03 -8.83
N LEU A 202 -7.75 -25.94 -7.80
CA LEU A 202 -7.12 -24.68 -7.41
C LEU A 202 -6.36 -24.03 -8.59
N LYS A 203 -5.48 -24.80 -9.24
CA LYS A 203 -4.58 -24.29 -10.27
C LYS A 203 -5.27 -24.01 -11.60
N ARG A 204 -6.25 -24.84 -11.99
CA ARG A 204 -6.87 -24.77 -13.33
C ARG A 204 -8.23 -24.06 -13.37
N ILE A 205 -8.89 -23.92 -12.23
CA ILE A 205 -10.22 -23.28 -12.13
C ILE A 205 -10.15 -22.05 -11.24
N THR A 206 -9.84 -22.22 -9.96
CA THR A 206 -9.95 -21.15 -8.98
C THR A 206 -9.01 -19.97 -9.29
N LEU A 207 -7.69 -20.22 -9.41
CA LEU A 207 -6.71 -19.14 -9.66
C LEU A 207 -6.93 -18.41 -11.00
N PRO A 208 -7.19 -19.13 -12.14
CA PRO A 208 -7.46 -18.45 -13.40
C PRO A 208 -8.73 -17.59 -13.37
N LEU A 209 -9.82 -18.08 -12.75
CA LEU A 209 -11.09 -17.33 -12.64
C LEU A 209 -11.00 -16.18 -11.62
N LEU A 210 -10.11 -16.27 -10.62
CA LEU A 210 -9.80 -15.20 -9.69
C LEU A 210 -8.86 -14.13 -10.26
N LYS A 211 -8.33 -14.31 -11.46
CA LYS A 211 -7.37 -13.38 -12.05
C LYS A 211 -7.80 -11.90 -11.96
N PRO A 212 -9.07 -11.51 -12.26
CA PRO A 212 -9.49 -10.11 -12.11
C PRO A 212 -9.35 -9.60 -10.67
N THR A 213 -9.72 -10.42 -9.69
CA THR A 213 -9.59 -10.09 -8.25
C THR A 213 -8.12 -9.96 -7.85
N ILE A 214 -7.26 -10.89 -8.31
CA ILE A 214 -5.81 -10.83 -8.06
C ILE A 214 -5.22 -9.55 -8.65
N VAL A 215 -5.54 -9.22 -9.91
CA VAL A 215 -5.06 -7.99 -10.57
C VAL A 215 -5.48 -6.74 -9.79
N PHE A 216 -6.74 -6.66 -9.38
CA PHE A 216 -7.22 -5.56 -8.56
C PHE A 216 -6.43 -5.44 -7.25
N LEU A 217 -6.25 -6.54 -6.52
CA LEU A 217 -5.51 -6.54 -5.25
C LEU A 217 -4.02 -6.23 -5.44
N VAL A 218 -3.39 -6.72 -6.50
CA VAL A 218 -1.99 -6.39 -6.84
C VAL A 218 -1.85 -4.88 -7.04
N ILE A 219 -2.72 -4.27 -7.81
CA ILE A 219 -2.63 -2.83 -8.11
C ILE A 219 -2.85 -2.00 -6.85
N ILE A 220 -3.94 -2.26 -6.11
CA ILE A 220 -4.29 -1.44 -4.95
C ILE A 220 -3.24 -1.57 -3.82
N ASN A 221 -2.77 -2.80 -3.54
CA ASN A 221 -1.74 -3.00 -2.53
C ASN A 221 -0.38 -2.41 -2.95
N THR A 222 -0.01 -2.48 -4.23
CA THR A 222 1.22 -1.83 -4.74
C THR A 222 1.17 -0.32 -4.49
N ILE A 223 0.04 0.32 -4.81
CA ILE A 223 -0.14 1.76 -4.57
C ILE A 223 -0.05 2.09 -3.07
N GLN A 224 -0.70 1.30 -2.21
CA GLN A 224 -0.66 1.50 -0.76
C GLN A 224 0.74 1.34 -0.19
N LEU A 225 1.48 0.30 -0.61
CA LEU A 225 2.82 0.00 -0.14
C LEU A 225 3.86 1.05 -0.59
N LEU A 226 3.76 1.57 -1.82
CA LEU A 226 4.63 2.66 -2.30
C LEU A 226 4.33 4.01 -1.62
N ARG A 227 3.13 4.17 -1.07
CA ARG A 227 2.68 5.38 -0.38
C ARG A 227 2.70 5.24 1.13
N ILE A 228 3.39 4.25 1.66
CA ILE A 228 3.51 4.06 3.11
C ILE A 228 4.14 5.29 3.77
N PHE A 229 3.54 5.73 4.88
CA PHE A 229 4.04 6.82 5.71
C PHE A 229 3.76 6.57 7.19
N ASP A 230 2.48 6.45 7.58
CA ASP A 230 2.03 6.45 8.98
C ASP A 230 2.68 5.34 9.81
N GLN A 231 2.78 4.12 9.27
CA GLN A 231 3.41 3.00 9.98
C GLN A 231 4.87 3.30 10.26
N VAL A 232 5.63 3.72 9.24
CA VAL A 232 7.05 4.00 9.38
C VAL A 232 7.27 5.15 10.34
N PHE A 233 6.49 6.24 10.18
CA PHE A 233 6.59 7.43 11.02
C PHE A 233 6.37 7.11 12.51
N ASN A 234 5.37 6.30 12.84
CA ASN A 234 5.01 5.99 14.22
C ASN A 234 5.82 4.83 14.82
N MET A 235 6.32 3.89 14.01
CA MET A 235 7.10 2.75 14.48
C MET A 235 8.58 3.08 14.68
N THR A 236 9.11 4.11 14.01
CA THR A 236 10.51 4.50 14.15
C THR A 236 10.70 5.66 15.12
N SER A 237 11.89 5.77 15.70
CA SER A 237 12.19 6.83 16.65
C SER A 237 12.11 8.19 15.95
N GLU A 238 11.38 9.13 16.57
CA GLU A 238 11.21 10.52 16.11
C GLU A 238 10.70 10.67 14.66
N GLY A 239 10.08 9.60 14.10
CA GLY A 239 9.62 9.64 12.72
C GLY A 239 10.73 9.80 11.67
N GLN A 240 11.96 9.33 11.98
CA GLN A 240 13.11 9.54 11.10
C GLN A 240 13.32 8.45 10.05
N GLY A 241 12.57 7.36 10.10
CA GLY A 241 12.71 6.25 9.14
C GLY A 241 13.74 5.21 9.56
N GLY A 242 13.88 4.97 10.89
CA GLY A 242 14.72 3.92 11.48
C GLY A 242 16.20 4.26 11.52
N PRO A 243 17.05 3.35 11.97
CA PRO A 243 18.47 3.61 12.04
C PRO A 243 19.02 3.87 10.62
N LEU A 244 19.80 4.96 10.45
CA LEU A 244 20.47 5.33 9.20
C LEU A 244 19.54 5.35 7.97
N ASN A 245 18.30 5.79 8.11
CA ASN A 245 17.27 5.81 7.06
C ASN A 245 16.88 4.42 6.50
N ALA A 246 17.23 3.31 7.19
CA ALA A 246 17.02 1.94 6.69
C ALA A 246 15.57 1.57 6.42
N THR A 247 14.62 2.34 6.95
CA THR A 247 13.18 2.12 6.75
C THR A 247 12.47 3.31 6.09
N LYS A 248 13.19 4.39 5.81
CA LYS A 248 12.60 5.62 5.24
C LYS A 248 12.01 5.36 3.86
N PRO A 249 10.68 5.46 3.66
CA PRO A 249 10.07 5.38 2.34
C PRO A 249 10.11 6.73 1.62
N LEU A 250 9.86 6.72 0.31
CA LEU A 250 9.91 7.92 -0.50
C LEU A 250 8.90 9.00 -0.05
N VAL A 251 7.71 8.61 0.41
CA VAL A 251 6.73 9.58 0.97
C VAL A 251 7.27 10.28 2.22
N MET A 252 8.00 9.57 3.07
CA MET A 252 8.63 10.18 4.26
C MET A 252 9.78 11.12 3.87
N PHE A 253 10.58 10.77 2.87
CA PHE A 253 11.58 11.67 2.30
C PHE A 253 10.93 12.97 1.80
N ILE A 254 9.83 12.87 1.03
CA ILE A 254 9.05 14.01 0.54
C ILE A 254 8.56 14.86 1.71
N TYR A 255 7.94 14.24 2.71
CA TYR A 255 7.42 14.94 3.89
C TYR A 255 8.51 15.70 4.65
N GLN A 256 9.62 15.04 4.94
CA GLN A 256 10.74 15.67 5.65
C GLN A 256 11.37 16.80 4.84
N THR A 257 11.48 16.65 3.53
CA THR A 257 12.00 17.68 2.64
C THR A 257 11.09 18.91 2.60
N ALA A 258 9.78 18.69 2.50
CA ALA A 258 8.78 19.76 2.43
C ALA A 258 8.62 20.49 3.77
N PHE A 259 8.39 19.74 4.87
CA PHE A 259 7.88 20.29 6.14
C PHE A 259 8.93 20.37 7.25
N VAL A 260 10.06 19.68 7.12
CA VAL A 260 11.17 19.77 8.09
C VAL A 260 12.29 20.63 7.54
N ARG A 261 12.66 20.44 6.26
CA ARG A 261 13.69 21.22 5.58
C ARG A 261 13.12 22.46 4.87
N PHE A 262 11.81 22.56 4.74
CA PHE A 262 11.08 23.65 4.06
C PHE A 262 11.47 23.87 2.59
N ASP A 263 12.07 22.88 1.91
CA ASP A 263 12.41 22.91 0.48
C ASP A 263 11.25 22.32 -0.36
N MET A 264 10.23 23.14 -0.57
CA MET A 264 9.00 22.71 -1.25
C MET A 264 9.21 22.40 -2.73
N GLY A 265 10.06 23.15 -3.41
CA GLY A 265 10.37 22.90 -4.84
C GLY A 265 11.02 21.53 -5.03
N TYR A 266 11.98 21.20 -4.20
CA TYR A 266 12.68 19.92 -4.22
C TYR A 266 11.75 18.75 -3.81
N ALA A 267 10.93 18.94 -2.77
CA ALA A 267 9.91 17.97 -2.38
C ALA A 267 8.88 17.72 -3.48
N SER A 268 8.50 18.77 -4.19
CA SER A 268 7.57 18.68 -5.34
C SER A 268 8.17 17.86 -6.49
N ALA A 269 9.47 18.03 -6.78
CA ALA A 269 10.15 17.20 -7.78
C ALA A 269 10.15 15.71 -7.37
N ALA A 270 10.44 15.40 -6.12
CA ALA A 270 10.34 14.02 -5.60
C ALA A 270 8.90 13.47 -5.66
N THR A 271 7.89 14.31 -5.43
CA THR A 271 6.47 13.93 -5.56
C THR A 271 6.10 13.60 -7.00
N VAL A 272 6.57 14.38 -7.97
CA VAL A 272 6.36 14.12 -9.41
C VAL A 272 7.02 12.80 -9.80
N VAL A 273 8.25 12.54 -9.34
CA VAL A 273 8.94 11.27 -9.60
C VAL A 273 8.15 10.09 -9.01
N LEU A 274 7.67 10.18 -7.78
CA LEU A 274 6.81 9.14 -7.17
C LEU A 274 5.54 8.92 -7.99
N PHE A 275 4.88 9.98 -8.44
CA PHE A 275 3.69 9.89 -9.29
C PHE A 275 3.99 9.15 -10.60
N LEU A 276 5.08 9.48 -11.28
CA LEU A 276 5.49 8.83 -12.53
C LEU A 276 5.82 7.35 -12.31
N ILE A 277 6.49 7.00 -11.22
CA ILE A 277 6.77 5.61 -10.84
C ILE A 277 5.46 4.84 -10.61
N LEU A 278 4.53 5.39 -9.83
CA LEU A 278 3.22 4.78 -9.58
C LEU A 278 2.45 4.58 -10.88
N LEU A 279 2.42 5.59 -11.75
CA LEU A 279 1.76 5.52 -13.04
C LEU A 279 2.37 4.43 -13.93
N ALA A 280 3.69 4.41 -14.05
CA ALA A 280 4.41 3.42 -14.86
C ALA A 280 4.16 1.99 -14.37
N ILE A 281 4.29 1.74 -13.05
CA ILE A 281 4.04 0.43 -12.46
C ILE A 281 2.59 0.01 -12.70
N THR A 282 1.62 0.91 -12.46
CA THR A 282 0.19 0.60 -12.65
C THR A 282 -0.12 0.27 -14.12
N LEU A 283 0.42 1.03 -15.07
CA LEU A 283 0.24 0.76 -16.50
C LEU A 283 0.86 -0.58 -16.92
N VAL A 284 2.05 -0.90 -16.39
CA VAL A 284 2.69 -2.21 -16.64
C VAL A 284 1.82 -3.33 -16.04
N GLN A 285 1.37 -3.20 -14.80
CA GLN A 285 0.50 -4.19 -14.15
C GLN A 285 -0.80 -4.41 -14.94
N LEU A 286 -1.45 -3.35 -15.41
CA LEU A 286 -2.66 -3.45 -16.23
C LEU A 286 -2.39 -4.14 -17.57
N ARG A 287 -1.28 -3.84 -18.23
CA ARG A 287 -0.92 -4.47 -19.50
C ARG A 287 -0.54 -5.94 -19.36
N VAL A 288 0.23 -6.28 -18.33
CA VAL A 288 0.75 -7.64 -18.14
C VAL A 288 -0.31 -8.56 -17.53
N LEU A 289 -0.96 -8.11 -16.46
CA LEU A 289 -1.90 -8.92 -15.70
C LEU A 289 -3.34 -8.83 -16.25
N GLY A 290 -3.73 -7.70 -16.86
CA GLY A 290 -5.07 -7.46 -17.38
C GLY A 290 -5.40 -8.18 -18.70
N ARG A 291 -4.41 -8.81 -19.36
CA ARG A 291 -4.67 -9.58 -20.59
C ARG A 291 -5.61 -10.74 -20.29
N LYS A 292 -6.71 -10.84 -21.04
CA LYS A 292 -7.60 -12.01 -21.00
C LYS A 292 -6.78 -13.25 -21.34
N PRO A 293 -6.99 -14.38 -20.65
CA PRO A 293 -6.46 -15.65 -21.15
C PRO A 293 -7.06 -15.88 -22.55
N SER A 294 -6.18 -16.07 -23.52
CA SER A 294 -6.55 -16.49 -24.88
C SER A 294 -7.11 -17.90 -24.85
#